data_ae89d87dc18922f02b683cab360af3f4
#
_entry.id   ae89d87dc18922f02b683cab360af3f4
#
_cell.length_a   1.000
_cell.length_b   1.000
_cell.length_c   1.000
_cell.angle_alpha   90.00
_cell.angle_beta   90.00
_cell.angle_gamma   90.00
#
_symmetry.space_group_name_H-M   'P 1'
#
loop_
_entity.id
_entity.type
_entity.pdbx_description
1 polymer ?
#
loop_
_entity_poly.entity_id
_entity_poly.type
_entity_poly.pdbx_seq_one_letter_code
_entity_poly.pdbx_strand_id
1 'polypeptide(L)'
;MLMRCAILLWICGWVTVFAQEKAEPVAGARTETGIDVLEERHFAALRGKHVGLITNQTGVDATGRRTIDALAKAEGVKLIAIFSPEHGITASADALVANATDPATGLPIYSLYGEARRPRDAMLQGIDALVFDIQDVGIRFYTYVTTMAYCMEAAATHNIAFFVLDRPNPLGGEIIEGPMLDAHKLSFVGYFPMPVRYAMTLGELAQMFNAENKIGADLHVVEMRKWRRSEMYWMTGLTWVPPSPNLPTAANLVPYPGIEILQAGGVSVGRGTDSAFLEFGAPWIKPEELLAELKRRSIAGVTFEAKTFTPKTGPYAGEKCDGVGLTVTDRDGFRSMSMGIEIADALHKLYPQQFQIAKMITLLGSQSTVERLERGDHPKAIEAGWDSELAKFRAMRGKYLTYH
;
A
#
# COMPACT_ATOMS: atom_id res chain seq x y z
N MET A 1 59.79 -46.67 22.10
CA MET A 1 59.42 -46.25 20.73
C MET A 1 57.92 -46.11 20.68
N LEU A 2 57.42 -44.93 21.05
CA LEU A 2 55.98 -44.65 21.22
C LEU A 2 55.52 -43.70 20.11
N MET A 3 54.68 -44.21 19.25
CA MET A 3 54.04 -43.48 18.14
C MET A 3 52.81 -42.74 18.68
N ARG A 4 52.82 -41.41 18.60
CA ARG A 4 51.66 -40.56 18.91
C ARG A 4 50.82 -40.39 17.64
N CYS A 5 49.61 -40.96 17.64
CA CYS A 5 48.58 -40.61 16.65
C CYS A 5 47.92 -39.28 17.01
N ALA A 6 48.02 -38.30 16.11
CA ALA A 6 47.24 -37.08 16.18
C ALA A 6 45.89 -37.30 15.48
N ILE A 7 44.82 -37.14 16.22
CA ILE A 7 43.43 -37.16 15.70
C ILE A 7 43.09 -35.73 15.31
N LEU A 8 42.93 -35.48 14.01
CA LEU A 8 42.32 -34.24 13.47
C LEU A 8 40.82 -34.35 13.58
N LEU A 9 40.23 -33.57 14.47
CA LEU A 9 38.78 -33.34 14.50
C LEU A 9 38.41 -32.34 13.40
N TRP A 10 37.68 -32.83 12.38
CA TRP A 10 37.00 -32.00 11.41
C TRP A 10 35.69 -31.50 12.06
N ILE A 11 35.63 -30.20 12.36
CA ILE A 11 34.40 -29.54 12.74
C ILE A 11 33.66 -29.18 11.44
N CYS A 12 32.70 -30.03 11.04
CA CYS A 12 31.75 -29.72 9.97
C CYS A 12 30.76 -28.69 10.51
N GLY A 13 30.95 -27.42 10.16
CA GLY A 13 29.98 -26.37 10.42
C GLY A 13 28.74 -26.61 9.56
N TRP A 14 27.64 -26.99 10.19
CA TRP A 14 26.33 -27.02 9.56
C TRP A 14 25.85 -25.58 9.38
N VAL A 15 25.92 -25.07 8.15
CA VAL A 15 25.22 -23.87 7.74
C VAL A 15 23.75 -24.28 7.57
N THR A 16 22.95 -24.03 8.58
CA THR A 16 21.50 -24.11 8.46
C THR A 16 21.03 -22.97 7.56
N VAL A 17 20.84 -23.26 6.30
CA VAL A 17 20.06 -22.41 5.40
C VAL A 17 18.62 -22.46 5.91
N PHE A 18 18.20 -21.41 6.60
CA PHE A 18 16.78 -21.20 6.88
C PHE A 18 16.08 -20.95 5.54
N ALA A 19 15.53 -22.02 4.97
CA ALA A 19 14.54 -21.89 3.92
C ALA A 19 13.40 -21.05 4.49
N GLN A 20 13.10 -19.97 3.82
CA GLN A 20 11.93 -19.14 4.07
C GLN A 20 10.70 -20.06 3.95
N GLU A 21 10.16 -20.51 5.07
CA GLU A 21 8.95 -21.32 5.12
C GLU A 21 7.85 -20.50 4.45
N LYS A 22 7.42 -20.95 3.26
CA LYS A 22 6.17 -20.48 2.68
C LYS A 22 5.10 -20.84 3.70
N ALA A 23 4.57 -19.83 4.40
CA ALA A 23 3.42 -20.03 5.24
C ALA A 23 2.32 -20.67 4.40
N GLU A 24 2.05 -21.96 4.64
CA GLU A 24 0.92 -22.63 3.99
C GLU A 24 -0.35 -21.89 4.44
N PRO A 25 -1.28 -21.60 3.52
CA PRO A 25 -2.54 -20.98 3.89
C PRO A 25 -3.25 -21.92 4.86
N VAL A 26 -3.48 -21.45 6.08
CA VAL A 26 -4.40 -22.13 7.01
C VAL A 26 -5.71 -22.30 6.27
N ALA A 27 -6.23 -23.54 6.20
CA ALA A 27 -7.41 -23.91 5.43
C ALA A 27 -8.68 -23.24 5.99
N GLY A 28 -8.81 -21.93 5.74
CA GLY A 28 -10.03 -21.15 5.81
C GLY A 28 -10.64 -21.07 4.40
N ALA A 29 -11.94 -20.89 4.29
CA ALA A 29 -12.56 -20.69 3.01
C ALA A 29 -11.93 -19.44 2.36
N ARG A 30 -11.43 -19.56 1.12
CA ARG A 30 -10.87 -18.45 0.36
C ARG A 30 -11.81 -17.24 0.36
N THR A 31 -11.28 -16.03 0.54
CA THR A 31 -12.02 -14.78 0.37
C THR A 31 -12.57 -14.69 -1.04
N GLU A 32 -13.84 -14.34 -1.18
CA GLU A 32 -14.49 -13.99 -2.44
C GLU A 32 -14.50 -12.47 -2.55
N THR A 33 -13.80 -11.94 -3.55
CA THR A 33 -13.72 -10.49 -3.78
C THR A 33 -14.99 -9.95 -4.41
N GLY A 34 -15.16 -8.63 -4.47
CA GLY A 34 -16.34 -8.02 -5.08
C GLY A 34 -16.59 -8.46 -6.52
N ILE A 35 -15.53 -8.71 -7.32
CA ILE A 35 -15.69 -9.24 -8.68
C ILE A 35 -16.24 -10.67 -8.66
N ASP A 36 -15.75 -11.55 -7.77
CA ASP A 36 -16.25 -12.92 -7.66
C ASP A 36 -17.76 -12.93 -7.32
N VAL A 37 -18.17 -12.06 -6.40
CA VAL A 37 -19.57 -11.90 -6.00
C VAL A 37 -20.45 -11.34 -7.14
N LEU A 38 -19.91 -10.38 -7.91
CA LEU A 38 -20.61 -9.80 -9.06
C LEU A 38 -20.83 -10.84 -10.17
N GLU A 39 -19.83 -11.68 -10.42
CA GLU A 39 -19.88 -12.79 -11.38
C GLU A 39 -20.91 -13.85 -10.97
N GLU A 40 -20.91 -14.27 -9.72
CA GLU A 40 -21.90 -15.23 -9.20
C GLU A 40 -23.33 -14.70 -9.36
N ARG A 41 -23.51 -13.37 -9.25
CA ARG A 41 -24.81 -12.71 -9.50
C ARG A 41 -25.05 -12.41 -10.98
N HIS A 42 -24.29 -13.01 -11.90
CA HIS A 42 -24.41 -12.82 -13.35
C HIS A 42 -24.45 -11.33 -13.76
N PHE A 43 -23.63 -10.50 -13.11
CA PHE A 43 -23.54 -9.04 -13.35
C PHE A 43 -24.86 -8.29 -13.29
N ALA A 44 -25.85 -8.81 -12.56
CA ALA A 44 -27.23 -8.28 -12.55
C ALA A 44 -27.30 -6.78 -12.23
N ALA A 45 -26.42 -6.27 -11.35
CA ALA A 45 -26.39 -4.86 -10.97
C ALA A 45 -25.92 -3.92 -12.11
N LEU A 46 -25.24 -4.46 -13.13
CA LEU A 46 -24.70 -3.71 -14.28
C LEU A 46 -25.49 -3.96 -15.59
N ARG A 47 -26.52 -4.80 -15.54
CA ARG A 47 -27.30 -5.16 -16.74
C ARG A 47 -27.94 -3.94 -17.38
N GLY A 48 -27.79 -3.82 -18.70
CA GLY A 48 -28.29 -2.70 -19.49
C GLY A 48 -27.43 -1.43 -19.45
N LYS A 49 -26.31 -1.45 -18.72
CA LYS A 49 -25.44 -0.27 -18.54
C LYS A 49 -24.24 -0.26 -19.49
N HIS A 50 -23.88 0.95 -19.92
CA HIS A 50 -22.57 1.22 -20.50
C HIS A 50 -21.58 1.50 -19.36
N VAL A 51 -20.53 0.70 -19.26
CA VAL A 51 -19.62 0.69 -18.12
C VAL A 51 -18.27 1.29 -18.49
N GLY A 52 -17.76 2.19 -17.65
CA GLY A 52 -16.34 2.55 -17.56
C GLY A 52 -15.70 1.80 -16.40
N LEU A 53 -14.60 1.11 -16.61
CA LEU A 53 -13.88 0.34 -15.59
C LEU A 53 -12.61 1.05 -15.15
N ILE A 54 -12.49 1.39 -13.86
CA ILE A 54 -11.27 1.92 -13.23
C ILE A 54 -10.52 0.71 -12.67
N THR A 55 -9.38 0.34 -13.26
CA THR A 55 -8.65 -0.87 -12.90
C THR A 55 -7.18 -0.85 -13.33
N ASN A 56 -6.44 -1.84 -12.86
CA ASN A 56 -5.11 -2.21 -13.33
C ASN A 56 -4.96 -3.74 -13.31
N GLN A 57 -3.73 -4.26 -13.40
CA GLN A 57 -3.45 -5.71 -13.38
C GLN A 57 -3.91 -6.41 -12.10
N THR A 58 -4.18 -5.69 -11.02
CA THR A 58 -4.69 -6.28 -9.76
C THR A 58 -6.18 -6.59 -9.82
N GLY A 59 -6.91 -6.02 -10.77
CA GLY A 59 -8.32 -6.30 -11.02
C GLY A 59 -8.49 -7.67 -11.69
N VAL A 60 -8.48 -8.72 -10.88
CA VAL A 60 -8.66 -10.12 -11.30
C VAL A 60 -9.66 -10.84 -10.41
N ASP A 61 -10.36 -11.82 -11.00
CA ASP A 61 -11.25 -12.74 -10.28
C ASP A 61 -10.46 -13.89 -9.60
N ALA A 62 -11.22 -14.78 -8.98
CA ALA A 62 -10.69 -15.97 -8.30
C ALA A 62 -9.83 -16.89 -9.17
N THR A 63 -10.01 -16.86 -10.48
CA THR A 63 -9.29 -17.68 -11.45
C THR A 63 -8.07 -16.98 -12.04
N GLY A 64 -7.87 -15.69 -11.73
CA GLY A 64 -6.85 -14.83 -12.31
C GLY A 64 -7.25 -14.19 -13.63
N ARG A 65 -8.54 -14.27 -14.04
CA ARG A 65 -9.06 -13.59 -15.22
C ARG A 65 -9.22 -12.10 -14.91
N ARG A 66 -8.76 -11.24 -15.83
CA ARG A 66 -8.90 -9.79 -15.67
C ARG A 66 -10.38 -9.37 -15.61
N THR A 67 -10.70 -8.45 -14.72
CA THR A 67 -12.04 -7.84 -14.62
C THR A 67 -12.46 -7.19 -15.96
N ILE A 68 -11.50 -6.67 -16.74
CA ILE A 68 -11.73 -6.18 -18.12
C ILE A 68 -12.39 -7.28 -18.96
N ASP A 69 -11.80 -8.48 -18.98
CA ASP A 69 -12.25 -9.59 -19.80
C ASP A 69 -13.58 -10.18 -19.30
N ALA A 70 -13.80 -10.13 -17.97
CA ALA A 70 -15.05 -10.56 -17.35
C ALA A 70 -16.22 -9.64 -17.77
N LEU A 71 -16.02 -8.32 -17.63
CA LEU A 71 -17.06 -7.33 -18.00
C LEU A 71 -17.29 -7.25 -19.51
N ALA A 72 -16.24 -7.37 -20.31
CA ALA A 72 -16.36 -7.35 -21.79
C ALA A 72 -17.20 -8.52 -22.34
N LYS A 73 -17.28 -9.65 -21.59
CA LYS A 73 -18.04 -10.85 -21.96
C LYS A 73 -19.35 -10.99 -21.19
N ALA A 74 -19.63 -10.10 -20.24
CA ALA A 74 -20.82 -10.18 -19.39
C ALA A 74 -22.09 -9.88 -20.21
N GLU A 75 -23.07 -10.79 -20.14
CA GLU A 75 -24.33 -10.65 -20.86
C GLU A 75 -25.11 -9.43 -20.36
N GLY A 76 -25.52 -8.58 -21.30
CA GLY A 76 -26.28 -7.37 -21.02
C GLY A 76 -25.45 -6.23 -20.41
N VAL A 77 -24.12 -6.35 -20.32
CA VAL A 77 -23.21 -5.29 -19.91
C VAL A 77 -22.39 -4.84 -21.12
N LYS A 78 -22.21 -3.52 -21.26
CA LYS A 78 -21.36 -2.99 -22.34
C LYS A 78 -20.20 -2.20 -21.76
N LEU A 79 -19.02 -2.85 -21.64
CA LEU A 79 -17.78 -2.16 -21.30
C LEU A 79 -17.39 -1.25 -22.47
N ILE A 80 -17.19 0.04 -22.24
CA ILE A 80 -16.91 1.04 -23.30
C ILE A 80 -15.61 1.80 -23.09
N ALA A 81 -15.09 1.85 -21.87
CA ALA A 81 -13.83 2.52 -21.55
C ALA A 81 -13.14 1.89 -20.34
N ILE A 82 -11.83 2.02 -20.29
CA ILE A 82 -10.99 1.62 -19.18
C ILE A 82 -10.26 2.86 -18.67
N PHE A 83 -10.10 2.99 -17.34
CA PHE A 83 -9.35 4.04 -16.69
C PHE A 83 -8.25 3.41 -15.85
N SER A 84 -6.99 3.80 -16.08
CA SER A 84 -5.85 3.27 -15.35
C SER A 84 -5.32 4.26 -14.32
N PRO A 85 -5.02 3.82 -13.09
CA PRO A 85 -4.42 4.66 -12.06
C PRO A 85 -2.93 4.85 -12.28
N GLU A 86 -2.24 5.38 -11.26
CA GLU A 86 -0.77 5.40 -11.18
C GLU A 86 -0.17 4.03 -11.51
N HIS A 87 1.01 3.99 -12.09
CA HIS A 87 1.69 2.82 -12.65
C HIS A 87 1.04 2.24 -13.93
N GLY A 88 -0.14 2.72 -14.35
CA GLY A 88 -0.83 2.28 -15.56
C GLY A 88 -1.53 0.92 -15.42
N ILE A 89 -2.00 0.40 -16.55
CA ILE A 89 -2.81 -0.83 -16.60
C ILE A 89 -2.03 -2.09 -16.23
N THR A 90 -0.71 -2.08 -16.36
CA THR A 90 0.19 -3.22 -16.07
C THR A 90 1.06 -3.01 -14.85
N ALA A 91 0.95 -1.87 -14.17
CA ALA A 91 1.82 -1.41 -13.08
C ALA A 91 3.32 -1.58 -13.36
N SER A 92 3.73 -1.40 -14.60
CA SER A 92 5.13 -1.57 -15.02
C SER A 92 5.93 -0.26 -15.01
N ALA A 93 5.26 0.89 -14.83
CA ALA A 93 5.89 2.21 -14.91
C ALA A 93 5.89 2.93 -13.56
N ASP A 94 7.06 3.45 -13.17
CA ASP A 94 7.23 4.40 -12.06
C ASP A 94 7.30 5.85 -12.62
N ALA A 95 6.48 6.16 -13.65
CA ALA A 95 6.46 7.41 -14.37
C ALA A 95 5.03 7.76 -14.83
N LEU A 96 4.87 8.96 -15.38
CA LEU A 96 3.61 9.37 -16.01
C LEU A 96 3.19 8.40 -17.11
N VAL A 97 1.92 8.04 -17.15
CA VAL A 97 1.36 7.05 -18.08
C VAL A 97 0.50 7.74 -19.12
N ALA A 98 0.74 7.47 -20.38
CA ALA A 98 -0.09 7.96 -21.50
C ALA A 98 -1.38 7.13 -21.65
N ASN A 99 -2.36 7.70 -22.35
CA ASN A 99 -3.51 6.95 -22.83
C ASN A 99 -3.06 5.83 -23.79
N ALA A 100 -3.82 4.75 -23.83
CA ALA A 100 -3.51 3.56 -24.61
C ALA A 100 -4.80 2.89 -25.14
N THR A 101 -4.65 1.73 -25.76
CA THR A 101 -5.76 0.84 -26.16
C THR A 101 -5.48 -0.55 -25.58
N ASP A 102 -6.50 -1.18 -24.98
CA ASP A 102 -6.36 -2.56 -24.50
C ASP A 102 -6.27 -3.51 -25.71
N PRO A 103 -5.19 -4.29 -25.85
CA PRO A 103 -4.96 -5.09 -27.05
C PRO A 103 -5.97 -6.25 -27.22
N ALA A 104 -6.58 -6.71 -26.12
CA ALA A 104 -7.51 -7.83 -26.16
C ALA A 104 -8.94 -7.40 -26.50
N THR A 105 -9.37 -6.21 -26.07
CA THR A 105 -10.75 -5.73 -26.25
C THR A 105 -10.86 -4.60 -27.29
N GLY A 106 -9.75 -3.95 -27.65
CA GLY A 106 -9.75 -2.76 -28.51
C GLY A 106 -10.28 -1.50 -27.81
N LEU A 107 -10.59 -1.54 -26.52
CA LEU A 107 -11.16 -0.43 -25.78
C LEU A 107 -10.12 0.64 -25.43
N PRO A 108 -10.51 1.93 -25.39
CA PRO A 108 -9.64 2.99 -24.94
C PRO A 108 -9.26 2.83 -23.46
N ILE A 109 -7.99 3.05 -23.13
CA ILE A 109 -7.47 3.18 -21.77
C ILE A 109 -7.11 4.64 -21.54
N TYR A 110 -7.85 5.29 -20.67
CA TYR A 110 -7.58 6.66 -20.23
C TYR A 110 -6.70 6.63 -18.98
N SER A 111 -5.56 7.32 -19.02
CA SER A 111 -4.68 7.45 -17.86
C SER A 111 -5.22 8.49 -16.88
N LEU A 112 -5.33 8.09 -15.61
CA LEU A 112 -5.58 8.98 -14.47
C LEU A 112 -4.29 9.32 -13.70
N TYR A 113 -3.12 9.07 -14.33
CA TYR A 113 -1.80 9.45 -13.82
C TYR A 113 -0.91 9.99 -14.94
N GLY A 114 -1.38 11.07 -15.55
CA GLY A 114 -0.73 11.75 -16.66
C GLY A 114 -1.15 13.22 -16.68
N GLU A 115 -1.69 13.66 -17.79
CA GLU A 115 -2.26 15.00 -17.95
C GLU A 115 -3.50 15.24 -17.06
N ALA A 116 -4.21 14.19 -16.70
CA ALA A 116 -5.38 14.25 -15.83
C ALA A 116 -5.22 13.27 -14.66
N ARG A 117 -5.67 13.69 -13.48
CA ARG A 117 -5.82 12.82 -12.30
C ARG A 117 -7.29 12.54 -11.96
N ARG A 118 -8.19 13.08 -12.76
CA ARG A 118 -9.65 12.92 -12.68
C ARG A 118 -10.17 12.59 -14.08
N PRO A 119 -11.22 11.78 -14.21
CA PRO A 119 -11.90 11.64 -15.49
C PRO A 119 -12.37 13.02 -16.00
N ARG A 120 -12.09 13.33 -17.26
CA ARG A 120 -12.61 14.54 -17.93
C ARG A 120 -13.97 14.23 -18.54
N ASP A 121 -14.83 15.25 -18.73
CA ASP A 121 -16.17 15.11 -19.27
C ASP A 121 -16.23 14.29 -20.56
N ALA A 122 -15.27 14.53 -21.48
CA ALA A 122 -15.19 13.78 -22.74
C ALA A 122 -14.92 12.27 -22.57
N MET A 123 -14.27 11.87 -21.48
CA MET A 123 -13.97 10.46 -21.16
C MET A 123 -15.19 9.74 -20.55
N LEU A 124 -16.17 10.50 -20.04
CA LEU A 124 -17.36 9.99 -19.38
C LEU A 124 -18.59 9.91 -20.30
N GLN A 125 -18.47 10.37 -21.54
CA GLN A 125 -19.58 10.39 -22.49
C GLN A 125 -20.13 8.98 -22.75
N GLY A 126 -21.43 8.80 -22.55
CA GLY A 126 -22.12 7.55 -22.78
C GLY A 126 -21.88 6.48 -21.72
N ILE A 127 -21.27 6.82 -20.58
CA ILE A 127 -21.09 5.93 -19.43
C ILE A 127 -22.29 6.09 -18.49
N ASP A 128 -22.94 4.97 -18.15
CA ASP A 128 -24.04 4.90 -17.18
C ASP A 128 -23.56 4.49 -15.78
N ALA A 129 -22.44 3.77 -15.73
CA ALA A 129 -21.83 3.30 -14.49
C ALA A 129 -20.29 3.30 -14.56
N LEU A 130 -19.64 3.82 -13.53
CA LEU A 130 -18.21 3.62 -13.27
C LEU A 130 -18.03 2.47 -12.29
N VAL A 131 -17.17 1.52 -12.62
CA VAL A 131 -16.83 0.38 -11.76
C VAL A 131 -15.38 0.50 -11.34
N PHE A 132 -15.11 0.47 -10.05
CA PHE A 132 -13.76 0.49 -9.48
C PHE A 132 -13.38 -0.89 -9.00
N ASP A 133 -12.30 -1.45 -9.54
CA ASP A 133 -11.75 -2.76 -9.15
C ASP A 133 -10.23 -2.74 -9.15
N ILE A 134 -9.63 -2.40 -8.02
CA ILE A 134 -8.17 -2.32 -7.80
C ILE A 134 -7.85 -2.83 -6.41
N GLN A 135 -6.78 -3.64 -6.27
CA GLN A 135 -6.21 -4.00 -4.98
C GLN A 135 -5.37 -2.83 -4.43
N ASP A 136 -5.85 -2.22 -3.35
CA ASP A 136 -5.11 -1.21 -2.60
C ASP A 136 -4.10 -1.85 -1.62
N VAL A 137 -3.26 -1.01 -1.00
CA VAL A 137 -2.23 -1.45 -0.05
C VAL A 137 -2.53 -1.09 1.41
N GLY A 138 -3.63 -0.40 1.69
CA GLY A 138 -4.07 -0.06 3.05
C GLY A 138 -3.37 1.16 3.65
N ILE A 139 -2.76 2.03 2.83
CA ILE A 139 -1.93 3.16 3.26
C ILE A 139 -2.39 4.45 2.61
N ARG A 140 -2.56 5.53 3.41
CA ARG A 140 -3.11 6.82 2.98
C ARG A 140 -2.40 7.42 1.78
N PHE A 141 -1.07 7.40 1.77
CA PHE A 141 -0.29 8.04 0.72
C PHE A 141 -0.15 7.18 -0.55
N TYR A 142 -0.76 5.99 -0.57
CA TYR A 142 -0.88 5.20 -1.79
C TYR A 142 -2.06 5.71 -2.61
N THR A 143 -1.82 6.11 -3.83
CA THR A 143 -2.68 7.02 -4.60
C THR A 143 -4.01 6.44 -5.09
N TYR A 144 -4.21 5.11 -4.99
CA TYR A 144 -5.44 4.46 -5.47
C TYR A 144 -6.68 4.92 -4.70
N VAL A 145 -6.54 5.19 -3.40
CA VAL A 145 -7.60 5.78 -2.57
C VAL A 145 -8.05 7.13 -3.12
N THR A 146 -7.08 8.00 -3.49
CA THR A 146 -7.38 9.33 -4.05
C THR A 146 -7.96 9.23 -5.46
N THR A 147 -7.45 8.30 -6.28
CA THR A 147 -8.00 8.02 -7.61
C THR A 147 -9.47 7.59 -7.52
N MET A 148 -9.81 6.69 -6.59
CA MET A 148 -11.20 6.29 -6.34
C MET A 148 -12.07 7.48 -5.97
N ALA A 149 -11.64 8.29 -5.00
CA ALA A 149 -12.39 9.46 -4.56
C ALA A 149 -12.63 10.47 -5.69
N TYR A 150 -11.61 10.75 -6.49
CA TYR A 150 -11.73 11.65 -7.64
C TYR A 150 -12.67 11.11 -8.71
N CYS A 151 -12.71 9.80 -8.94
CA CYS A 151 -13.67 9.17 -9.84
C CYS A 151 -15.10 9.22 -9.29
N MET A 152 -15.27 9.08 -7.95
CA MET A 152 -16.56 9.24 -7.30
C MET A 152 -17.11 10.66 -7.44
N GLU A 153 -16.29 11.68 -7.25
CA GLU A 153 -16.66 13.09 -7.43
C GLU A 153 -17.08 13.37 -8.89
N ALA A 154 -16.32 12.82 -9.85
CA ALA A 154 -16.65 12.94 -11.26
C ALA A 154 -17.99 12.23 -11.59
N ALA A 155 -18.20 11.03 -11.06
CA ALA A 155 -19.45 10.28 -11.23
C ALA A 155 -20.65 11.03 -10.65
N ALA A 156 -20.53 11.60 -9.45
CA ALA A 156 -21.57 12.40 -8.83
C ALA A 156 -21.94 13.63 -9.67
N THR A 157 -20.95 14.34 -10.21
CA THR A 157 -21.15 15.53 -11.05
C THR A 157 -21.92 15.21 -12.34
N HIS A 158 -21.75 13.99 -12.89
CA HIS A 158 -22.36 13.55 -14.14
C HIS A 158 -23.59 12.65 -13.93
N ASN A 159 -24.06 12.43 -12.70
CA ASN A 159 -25.13 11.51 -12.35
C ASN A 159 -24.88 10.07 -12.87
N ILE A 160 -23.62 9.63 -12.82
CA ILE A 160 -23.18 8.28 -13.17
C ILE A 160 -23.14 7.44 -11.90
N ALA A 161 -23.72 6.24 -11.91
CA ALA A 161 -23.67 5.31 -10.79
C ALA A 161 -22.20 4.86 -10.56
N PHE A 162 -21.78 4.77 -9.30
CA PHE A 162 -20.40 4.38 -8.95
C PHE A 162 -20.39 3.05 -8.17
N PHE A 163 -19.74 2.05 -8.73
CA PHE A 163 -19.60 0.73 -8.13
C PHE A 163 -18.19 0.49 -7.63
N VAL A 164 -18.05 0.04 -6.38
CA VAL A 164 -16.77 -0.45 -5.85
C VAL A 164 -16.88 -1.96 -5.71
N LEU A 165 -16.06 -2.70 -6.44
CA LEU A 165 -15.87 -4.14 -6.24
C LEU A 165 -14.84 -4.31 -5.14
N ASP A 166 -15.30 -4.56 -3.91
CA ASP A 166 -14.45 -4.46 -2.73
C ASP A 166 -13.41 -5.59 -2.65
N ARG A 167 -12.25 -5.26 -2.07
CA ARG A 167 -11.09 -6.15 -1.91
C ARG A 167 -10.52 -6.03 -0.50
N PRO A 168 -9.84 -7.10 0.01
CA PRO A 168 -9.24 -7.07 1.34
C PRO A 168 -8.26 -5.91 1.50
N ASN A 169 -8.28 -5.28 2.67
CA ASN A 169 -7.12 -4.49 3.08
C ASN A 169 -5.97 -5.46 3.37
N PRO A 170 -4.83 -5.40 2.65
CA PRO A 170 -3.79 -6.40 2.76
C PRO A 170 -3.04 -6.38 4.10
N LEU A 171 -3.13 -5.27 4.83
CA LEU A 171 -2.61 -5.11 6.18
C LEU A 171 -3.64 -5.42 7.28
N GLY A 172 -4.79 -6.01 6.91
CA GLY A 172 -5.91 -6.23 7.81
C GLY A 172 -6.68 -4.96 8.16
N GLY A 173 -7.79 -5.12 8.85
CA GLY A 173 -8.74 -4.06 9.19
C GLY A 173 -8.75 -3.62 10.66
N GLU A 174 -7.80 -4.05 11.49
CA GLU A 174 -7.81 -3.77 12.92
C GLU A 174 -6.86 -2.64 13.33
N ILE A 175 -5.62 -2.67 12.85
CA ILE A 175 -4.55 -1.80 13.35
C ILE A 175 -4.53 -0.47 12.59
N ILE A 176 -4.76 0.61 13.32
CA ILE A 176 -4.62 2.00 12.86
C ILE A 176 -3.29 2.54 13.37
N GLU A 177 -2.47 3.13 12.49
CA GLU A 177 -1.15 3.66 12.87
C GLU A 177 -0.82 4.98 12.18
N GLY A 178 0.07 5.73 12.84
CA GLY A 178 0.63 6.96 12.32
C GLY A 178 -0.24 8.19 12.51
N PRO A 179 0.31 9.39 12.26
CA PRO A 179 -0.41 10.64 12.45
C PRO A 179 -1.57 10.80 11.48
N MET A 180 -2.57 11.55 11.91
CA MET A 180 -3.61 12.06 11.03
C MET A 180 -3.03 13.02 10.00
N LEU A 181 -3.62 13.05 8.81
CA LEU A 181 -3.34 14.09 7.83
C LEU A 181 -3.94 15.42 8.28
N ASP A 182 -3.12 16.45 8.37
CA ASP A 182 -3.61 17.81 8.63
C ASP A 182 -4.55 18.27 7.51
N ALA A 183 -5.69 18.85 7.85
CA ALA A 183 -6.74 19.22 6.89
C ALA A 183 -6.27 20.19 5.78
N HIS A 184 -5.22 21.00 6.05
CA HIS A 184 -4.64 21.91 5.06
C HIS A 184 -3.55 21.27 4.19
N LYS A 185 -3.26 19.97 4.38
CA LYS A 185 -2.26 19.20 3.62
C LYS A 185 -2.89 18.22 2.62
N LEU A 186 -4.19 18.37 2.32
CA LEU A 186 -4.86 17.53 1.33
C LEU A 186 -4.14 17.60 -0.02
N SER A 187 -3.92 16.45 -0.62
CA SER A 187 -3.18 16.32 -1.88
C SER A 187 -3.50 14.99 -2.57
N PHE A 188 -2.82 14.70 -3.67
CA PHE A 188 -2.97 13.41 -4.35
C PHE A 188 -2.48 12.21 -3.52
N VAL A 189 -1.56 12.42 -2.56
CA VAL A 189 -1.12 11.41 -1.59
C VAL A 189 -1.86 11.49 -0.25
N GLY A 190 -3.00 12.18 -0.22
CA GLY A 190 -3.80 12.34 1.01
C GLY A 190 -5.12 13.07 0.73
N TYR A 191 -6.13 12.34 0.29
CA TYR A 191 -7.44 12.88 -0.08
C TYR A 191 -8.29 13.32 1.11
N PHE A 192 -8.16 12.63 2.24
CA PHE A 192 -9.01 12.81 3.41
C PHE A 192 -8.17 12.85 4.69
N PRO A 193 -8.58 13.64 5.73
CA PRO A 193 -7.95 13.63 7.04
C PRO A 193 -8.10 12.26 7.71
N MET A 194 -7.11 11.37 7.53
CA MET A 194 -7.07 10.04 8.11
C MET A 194 -5.62 9.64 8.45
N PRO A 195 -5.41 8.63 9.31
CA PRO A 195 -4.08 8.17 9.69
C PRO A 195 -3.33 7.54 8.51
N VAL A 196 -2.02 7.35 8.65
CA VAL A 196 -1.20 6.71 7.62
C VAL A 196 -1.72 5.32 7.30
N ARG A 197 -1.91 4.46 8.30
CA ARG A 197 -2.56 3.16 8.17
C ARG A 197 -3.99 3.26 8.71
N TYR A 198 -4.97 3.17 7.84
CA TYR A 198 -6.37 3.48 8.14
C TYR A 198 -7.24 2.26 8.50
N ALA A 199 -6.78 1.06 8.17
CA ALA A 199 -7.44 -0.22 8.50
C ALA A 199 -8.91 -0.31 8.06
N MET A 200 -9.19 0.03 6.81
CA MET A 200 -10.49 -0.08 6.14
C MET A 200 -10.29 -0.68 4.75
N THR A 201 -11.35 -1.24 4.15
CA THR A 201 -11.36 -1.61 2.73
C THR A 201 -11.65 -0.39 1.86
N LEU A 202 -11.48 -0.50 0.54
CA LEU A 202 -11.84 0.58 -0.37
C LEU A 202 -13.35 0.82 -0.41
N GLY A 203 -14.17 -0.24 -0.28
CA GLY A 203 -15.63 -0.10 -0.18
C GLY A 203 -16.04 0.69 1.06
N GLU A 204 -15.45 0.39 2.21
CA GLU A 204 -15.68 1.13 3.46
C GLU A 204 -15.20 2.59 3.36
N LEU A 205 -14.04 2.83 2.74
CA LEU A 205 -13.55 4.19 2.49
C LEU A 205 -14.45 4.98 1.55
N ALA A 206 -14.96 4.33 0.50
CA ALA A 206 -15.90 4.97 -0.44
C ALA A 206 -17.17 5.43 0.27
N GLN A 207 -17.75 4.60 1.13
CA GLN A 207 -18.92 4.96 1.95
C GLN A 207 -18.59 6.15 2.88
N MET A 208 -17.45 6.10 3.56
CA MET A 208 -17.01 7.17 4.46
C MET A 208 -16.80 8.48 3.70
N PHE A 209 -16.10 8.47 2.57
CA PHE A 209 -15.85 9.67 1.78
C PHE A 209 -17.14 10.25 1.20
N ASN A 210 -18.04 9.39 0.72
CA ASN A 210 -19.34 9.84 0.20
C ASN A 210 -20.15 10.59 1.25
N ALA A 211 -20.16 10.09 2.48
CA ALA A 211 -20.91 10.70 3.59
C ALA A 211 -20.19 11.92 4.19
N GLU A 212 -18.93 11.77 4.62
CA GLU A 212 -18.20 12.80 5.38
C GLU A 212 -17.79 14.00 4.50
N ASN A 213 -17.42 13.77 3.22
CA ASN A 213 -17.15 14.84 2.24
C ASN A 213 -18.40 15.29 1.48
N LYS A 214 -19.57 14.66 1.70
CA LYS A 214 -20.84 14.98 1.03
C LYS A 214 -20.70 14.95 -0.50
N ILE A 215 -20.04 13.92 -1.04
CA ILE A 215 -19.79 13.79 -2.48
C ILE A 215 -21.12 13.68 -3.23
N GLY A 216 -22.10 12.95 -2.67
CA GLY A 216 -23.41 12.74 -3.27
C GLY A 216 -23.40 11.76 -4.43
N ALA A 217 -22.41 10.86 -4.49
CA ALA A 217 -22.35 9.81 -5.50
C ALA A 217 -23.45 8.76 -5.26
N ASP A 218 -24.06 8.29 -6.36
CA ASP A 218 -24.91 7.08 -6.37
C ASP A 218 -23.99 5.85 -6.21
N LEU A 219 -23.62 5.57 -4.94
CA LEU A 219 -22.58 4.61 -4.58
C LEU A 219 -23.16 3.22 -4.29
N HIS A 220 -22.59 2.22 -4.93
CA HIS A 220 -22.87 0.80 -4.74
C HIS A 220 -21.59 0.05 -4.40
N VAL A 221 -21.51 -0.54 -3.22
CA VAL A 221 -20.40 -1.42 -2.84
C VAL A 221 -20.82 -2.87 -3.07
N VAL A 222 -20.07 -3.59 -3.91
CA VAL A 222 -20.21 -5.04 -4.02
C VAL A 222 -19.26 -5.65 -2.98
N GLU A 223 -19.85 -6.04 -1.86
CA GLU A 223 -19.14 -6.54 -0.70
C GLU A 223 -18.45 -7.87 -0.97
N MET A 224 -17.30 -8.07 -0.35
CA MET A 224 -16.61 -9.36 -0.28
C MET A 224 -17.40 -10.35 0.57
N ARG A 225 -17.08 -11.62 0.42
CA ARG A 225 -17.50 -12.67 1.35
C ARG A 225 -16.29 -13.37 1.96
N LYS A 226 -16.46 -13.92 3.16
CA LYS A 226 -15.48 -14.76 3.87
C LYS A 226 -14.19 -14.05 4.29
N TRP A 227 -14.05 -12.76 4.09
CA TRP A 227 -12.94 -11.99 4.66
C TRP A 227 -13.27 -11.54 6.07
N ARG A 228 -12.30 -11.70 6.96
CA ARG A 228 -12.35 -11.20 8.34
C ARG A 228 -11.39 -10.03 8.50
N ARG A 229 -11.78 -9.08 9.30
CA ARG A 229 -11.01 -7.87 9.57
C ARG A 229 -9.62 -8.14 10.16
N SER A 230 -9.46 -9.21 10.92
CA SER A 230 -8.18 -9.66 11.48
C SER A 230 -7.24 -10.29 10.45
N GLU A 231 -7.73 -10.62 9.24
CA GLU A 231 -6.94 -11.33 8.23
C GLU A 231 -6.04 -10.39 7.45
N MET A 232 -4.75 -10.72 7.44
CA MET A 232 -3.77 -10.17 6.52
C MET A 232 -3.89 -10.86 5.15
N TYR A 233 -3.34 -10.24 4.09
CA TYR A 233 -3.52 -10.74 2.72
C TYR A 233 -3.18 -12.22 2.52
N TRP A 234 -2.08 -12.71 3.08
CA TRP A 234 -1.66 -14.12 2.97
C TRP A 234 -2.60 -15.12 3.65
N MET A 235 -3.54 -14.64 4.50
CA MET A 235 -4.56 -15.47 5.15
C MET A 235 -5.82 -15.60 4.31
N THR A 236 -6.00 -14.76 3.28
CA THR A 236 -7.22 -14.68 2.45
C THR A 236 -7.32 -15.81 1.42
N GLY A 237 -6.24 -16.54 1.16
CA GLY A 237 -6.16 -17.51 0.07
C GLY A 237 -6.12 -16.90 -1.35
N LEU A 238 -6.02 -15.57 -1.45
CA LEU A 238 -5.90 -14.86 -2.74
C LEU A 238 -4.44 -14.83 -3.21
N THR A 239 -4.25 -14.90 -4.52
CA THR A 239 -2.92 -14.72 -5.13
C THR A 239 -2.54 -13.25 -5.11
N TRP A 240 -1.34 -12.93 -4.60
CA TRP A 240 -0.83 -11.56 -4.65
C TRP A 240 -0.48 -11.17 -6.09
N VAL A 241 -1.11 -10.13 -6.58
CA VAL A 241 -0.73 -9.45 -7.82
C VAL A 241 -0.09 -8.13 -7.42
N PRO A 242 1.20 -7.89 -7.72
CA PRO A 242 1.91 -6.68 -7.30
C PRO A 242 1.21 -5.41 -7.80
N PRO A 243 0.79 -4.50 -6.91
CA PRO A 243 0.12 -3.26 -7.30
C PRO A 243 1.10 -2.21 -7.86
N SER A 244 2.39 -2.38 -7.61
CA SER A 244 3.48 -1.57 -8.16
C SER A 244 4.75 -2.42 -8.33
N PRO A 245 5.73 -1.97 -9.14
CA PRO A 245 6.98 -2.70 -9.35
C PRO A 245 7.78 -2.95 -8.05
N ASN A 246 7.60 -2.07 -7.06
CA ASN A 246 8.35 -2.11 -5.80
C ASN A 246 7.63 -2.87 -4.66
N LEU A 247 6.47 -3.50 -4.93
CA LEU A 247 5.72 -4.30 -3.97
C LEU A 247 5.53 -5.73 -4.49
N PRO A 248 6.62 -6.48 -4.71
CA PRO A 248 6.56 -7.79 -5.36
C PRO A 248 5.82 -8.84 -4.54
N THR A 249 5.79 -8.70 -3.21
CA THR A 249 5.05 -9.61 -2.31
C THR A 249 4.23 -8.84 -1.29
N ALA A 250 3.19 -9.45 -0.75
CA ALA A 250 2.40 -8.86 0.33
C ALA A 250 3.24 -8.66 1.62
N ALA A 251 4.32 -9.40 1.81
CA ALA A 251 5.21 -9.24 2.97
C ALA A 251 5.95 -7.90 2.97
N ASN A 252 6.27 -7.35 1.79
CA ASN A 252 6.90 -6.02 1.66
C ASN A 252 5.99 -4.90 2.19
N LEU A 253 4.67 -5.11 2.24
CA LEU A 253 3.72 -4.12 2.76
C LEU A 253 3.82 -3.95 4.28
N VAL A 254 4.27 -4.96 5.02
CA VAL A 254 4.28 -4.89 6.49
C VAL A 254 5.17 -3.74 6.99
N PRO A 255 6.43 -3.58 6.57
CA PRO A 255 7.27 -2.45 6.96
C PRO A 255 7.07 -1.18 6.09
N TYR A 256 6.40 -1.30 4.94
CA TYR A 256 6.26 -0.23 3.95
C TYR A 256 5.81 1.12 4.54
N PRO A 257 4.78 1.23 5.41
CA PRO A 257 4.33 2.53 5.94
C PRO A 257 5.43 3.32 6.63
N GLY A 258 6.24 2.64 7.45
CA GLY A 258 7.32 3.26 8.22
C GLY A 258 8.62 3.45 7.43
N ILE A 259 8.86 2.62 6.41
CA ILE A 259 10.07 2.74 5.59
C ILE A 259 9.90 3.78 4.50
N GLU A 260 8.73 3.84 3.84
CA GLU A 260 8.50 4.78 2.75
C GLU A 260 8.62 6.25 3.17
N ILE A 261 8.19 6.61 4.39
CA ILE A 261 8.33 7.98 4.88
C ILE A 261 9.78 8.46 4.96
N LEU A 262 10.75 7.54 5.11
CA LEU A 262 12.18 7.86 5.19
C LEU A 262 12.73 8.34 3.84
N GLN A 263 12.15 7.87 2.72
CA GLN A 263 12.58 8.28 1.38
C GLN A 263 12.46 9.80 1.20
N ALA A 264 11.41 10.40 1.72
CA ALA A 264 11.23 11.85 1.68
C ALA A 264 12.34 12.60 2.43
N GLY A 265 12.90 11.99 3.48
CA GLY A 265 14.04 12.52 4.25
C GLY A 265 15.40 12.39 3.55
N GLY A 266 15.46 11.70 2.40
CA GLY A 266 16.66 11.63 1.57
C GLY A 266 17.46 10.32 1.69
N VAL A 267 16.82 9.20 2.02
CA VAL A 267 17.43 7.86 1.93
C VAL A 267 16.77 7.03 0.84
N SER A 268 17.51 6.09 0.28
CA SER A 268 16.93 5.03 -0.56
C SER A 268 16.20 4.02 0.33
N VAL A 269 15.05 3.54 -0.13
CA VAL A 269 14.27 2.48 0.51
C VAL A 269 14.30 1.18 -0.30
N GLY A 270 15.39 0.97 -1.05
CA GLY A 270 15.62 -0.23 -1.84
C GLY A 270 14.78 -0.33 -3.11
N ARG A 271 14.17 0.77 -3.61
CA ARG A 271 13.37 0.71 -4.84
C ARG A 271 14.16 0.17 -6.03
N GLY A 272 13.53 -0.74 -6.77
CA GLY A 272 14.17 -1.44 -7.90
C GLY A 272 15.16 -2.52 -7.51
N THR A 273 15.30 -2.86 -6.22
CA THR A 273 15.97 -4.08 -5.74
C THR A 273 14.95 -5.17 -5.42
N ASP A 274 15.42 -6.39 -5.17
CA ASP A 274 14.57 -7.50 -4.74
C ASP A 274 14.08 -7.35 -3.29
N SER A 275 14.67 -6.38 -2.54
CA SER A 275 14.39 -6.11 -1.12
C SER A 275 13.74 -4.73 -0.90
N ALA A 276 13.00 -4.20 -1.87
CA ALA A 276 12.32 -2.91 -1.72
C ALA A 276 11.48 -2.87 -0.43
N PHE A 277 11.67 -1.81 0.36
CA PHE A 277 11.09 -1.59 1.70
C PHE A 277 11.54 -2.58 2.80
N LEU A 278 12.42 -3.53 2.48
CA LEU A 278 13.09 -4.40 3.46
C LEU A 278 14.54 -3.98 3.70
N GLU A 279 14.94 -2.89 3.10
CA GLU A 279 16.25 -2.24 3.27
C GLU A 279 16.13 -0.75 3.07
N PHE A 280 16.99 0.01 3.72
CA PHE A 280 17.15 1.44 3.49
C PHE A 280 18.60 1.87 3.71
N GLY A 281 19.02 2.91 3.00
CA GLY A 281 20.40 3.36 3.07
C GLY A 281 20.68 4.59 2.20
N ALA A 282 21.92 5.06 2.30
CA ALA A 282 22.44 6.15 1.48
C ALA A 282 23.98 6.05 1.40
N PRO A 283 24.64 6.74 0.45
CA PRO A 283 26.12 6.74 0.35
C PRO A 283 26.85 7.30 1.58
N TRP A 284 26.16 8.12 2.37
CA TRP A 284 26.72 8.78 3.56
C TRP A 284 26.44 8.03 4.88
N ILE A 285 25.67 6.96 4.87
CA ILE A 285 25.38 6.17 6.08
C ILE A 285 26.57 5.26 6.39
N LYS A 286 26.89 5.14 7.68
CA LYS A 286 27.83 4.17 8.24
C LYS A 286 27.02 3.03 8.87
N PRO A 287 26.95 1.84 8.25
CA PRO A 287 26.02 0.78 8.64
C PRO A 287 26.17 0.35 10.10
N GLU A 288 27.41 0.19 10.57
CA GLU A 288 27.67 -0.28 11.94
C GLU A 288 27.21 0.73 13.00
N GLU A 289 27.38 2.03 12.73
CA GLU A 289 26.97 3.11 13.62
C GLU A 289 25.43 3.15 13.72
N LEU A 290 24.75 3.11 12.59
CA LEU A 290 23.29 3.08 12.53
C LEU A 290 22.73 1.80 13.17
N LEU A 291 23.33 0.64 12.86
CA LEU A 291 22.89 -0.65 13.42
C LEU A 291 23.03 -0.67 14.95
N ALA A 292 24.12 -0.13 15.49
CA ALA A 292 24.33 -0.02 16.95
C ALA A 292 23.23 0.84 17.60
N GLU A 293 22.90 1.98 16.98
CA GLU A 293 21.82 2.87 17.46
C GLU A 293 20.45 2.20 17.40
N LEU A 294 20.11 1.52 16.30
CA LEU A 294 18.83 0.81 16.16
C LEU A 294 18.70 -0.36 17.16
N LYS A 295 19.76 -1.13 17.37
CA LYS A 295 19.77 -2.21 18.38
C LYS A 295 19.54 -1.67 19.79
N ARG A 296 20.12 -0.52 20.13
CA ARG A 296 19.91 0.13 21.44
C ARG A 296 18.46 0.54 21.67
N ARG A 297 17.70 0.85 20.61
CA ARG A 297 16.28 1.26 20.68
C ARG A 297 15.33 0.11 20.97
N SER A 298 15.75 -1.12 20.70
CA SER A 298 14.95 -2.33 20.96
C SER A 298 13.53 -2.25 20.33
N ILE A 299 13.47 -1.94 19.04
CA ILE A 299 12.21 -1.80 18.31
C ILE A 299 11.52 -3.17 18.24
N ALA A 300 10.27 -3.25 18.72
CA ALA A 300 9.55 -4.51 18.85
C ALA A 300 9.23 -5.15 17.48
N GLY A 301 9.35 -6.47 17.40
CA GLY A 301 8.92 -7.29 16.27
C GLY A 301 9.78 -7.17 15.01
N VAL A 302 10.96 -6.56 15.09
CA VAL A 302 11.88 -6.38 13.96
C VAL A 302 13.34 -6.55 14.37
N THR A 303 14.15 -7.10 13.49
CA THR A 303 15.60 -7.17 13.60
C THR A 303 16.26 -6.46 12.44
N PHE A 304 17.49 -5.96 12.65
CA PHE A 304 18.26 -5.21 11.68
C PHE A 304 19.64 -5.84 11.48
N GLU A 305 20.14 -5.77 10.25
CA GLU A 305 21.50 -6.18 9.87
C GLU A 305 22.16 -5.12 9.00
N ALA A 306 23.48 -5.03 9.05
CA ALA A 306 24.22 -4.15 8.14
C ALA A 306 24.06 -4.64 6.70
N LYS A 307 23.81 -3.73 5.77
CA LYS A 307 23.58 -4.07 4.36
C LYS A 307 24.14 -3.02 3.43
N THR A 308 24.59 -3.47 2.26
CA THR A 308 24.99 -2.63 1.14
C THR A 308 24.18 -3.05 -0.08
N PHE A 309 23.65 -2.07 -0.82
CA PHE A 309 22.84 -2.31 -2.01
C PHE A 309 23.00 -1.17 -3.02
N THR A 310 22.52 -1.37 -4.24
CA THR A 310 22.46 -0.34 -5.28
C THR A 310 21.04 -0.26 -5.82
N PRO A 311 20.25 0.79 -5.48
CA PRO A 311 18.90 0.95 -5.98
C PRO A 311 18.90 1.21 -7.47
N LYS A 312 17.86 0.75 -8.19
CA LYS A 312 17.70 1.02 -9.62
C LYS A 312 16.84 2.26 -9.90
N THR A 313 16.01 2.65 -8.93
CA THR A 313 15.10 3.80 -9.03
C THR A 313 15.05 4.54 -7.69
N GLY A 314 14.52 5.78 -7.71
CA GLY A 314 14.43 6.62 -6.52
C GLY A 314 15.74 7.31 -6.14
N PRO A 315 15.88 7.76 -4.89
CA PRO A 315 17.11 8.37 -4.41
C PRO A 315 18.33 7.45 -4.58
N TYR A 316 19.44 8.01 -5.05
CA TYR A 316 20.72 7.30 -5.27
C TYR A 316 20.62 6.15 -6.30
N ALA A 317 19.72 6.23 -7.28
CA ALA A 317 19.63 5.25 -8.35
C ALA A 317 20.97 5.06 -9.07
N GLY A 318 21.48 3.82 -9.12
CA GLY A 318 22.79 3.47 -9.68
C GLY A 318 24.00 3.73 -8.76
N GLU A 319 23.82 4.31 -7.57
CA GLU A 319 24.87 4.55 -6.59
C GLU A 319 24.88 3.46 -5.52
N LYS A 320 26.08 3.15 -5.03
CA LYS A 320 26.24 2.26 -3.86
C LYS A 320 25.70 2.96 -2.61
N CYS A 321 24.71 2.36 -1.97
CA CYS A 321 24.19 2.77 -0.66
C CYS A 321 24.65 1.81 0.41
N ASP A 322 25.13 2.34 1.52
CA ASP A 322 25.37 1.62 2.74
C ASP A 322 24.22 1.90 3.72
N GLY A 323 23.79 0.90 4.50
CA GLY A 323 22.62 1.05 5.36
C GLY A 323 22.28 -0.22 6.12
N VAL A 324 21.00 -0.49 6.28
CA VAL A 324 20.52 -1.67 7.01
C VAL A 324 19.41 -2.39 6.23
N GLY A 325 19.42 -3.71 6.34
CA GLY A 325 18.30 -4.59 6.05
C GLY A 325 17.48 -4.84 7.30
N LEU A 326 16.21 -5.16 7.12
CA LEU A 326 15.28 -5.46 8.21
C LEU A 326 14.52 -6.76 7.97
N THR A 327 14.20 -7.44 9.07
CA THR A 327 13.35 -8.63 9.05
C THR A 327 12.28 -8.47 10.13
N VAL A 328 11.01 -8.55 9.76
CA VAL A 328 9.89 -8.56 10.71
C VAL A 328 9.81 -9.96 11.32
N THR A 329 10.04 -10.05 12.63
CA THR A 329 10.13 -11.31 13.38
C THR A 329 8.86 -11.64 14.17
N ASP A 330 8.09 -10.62 14.54
CA ASP A 330 6.80 -10.77 15.22
C ASP A 330 5.81 -9.77 14.61
N ARG A 331 4.88 -10.27 13.80
CA ARG A 331 3.91 -9.43 13.08
C ARG A 331 2.82 -8.86 13.99
N ASP A 332 2.49 -9.54 15.07
CA ASP A 332 1.44 -9.11 15.99
C ASP A 332 1.94 -7.96 16.88
N GLY A 333 3.18 -8.04 17.33
CA GLY A 333 3.86 -7.01 18.12
C GLY A 333 4.44 -5.87 17.27
N PHE A 334 4.63 -6.04 15.96
CA PHE A 334 5.26 -5.06 15.08
C PHE A 334 4.34 -3.89 14.77
N ARG A 335 4.91 -2.67 14.85
CA ARG A 335 4.23 -1.43 14.46
C ARG A 335 5.10 -0.65 13.50
N SER A 336 4.69 -0.64 12.22
CA SER A 336 5.49 -0.06 11.14
C SER A 336 5.74 1.44 11.31
N MET A 337 4.73 2.20 11.72
CA MET A 337 4.89 3.64 11.92
C MET A 337 5.79 3.94 13.12
N SER A 338 5.66 3.20 14.23
CA SER A 338 6.58 3.31 15.37
C SER A 338 8.03 3.06 14.94
N MET A 339 8.26 1.97 14.18
CA MET A 339 9.58 1.68 13.63
C MET A 339 10.09 2.84 12.76
N GLY A 340 9.24 3.36 11.86
CA GLY A 340 9.63 4.47 10.97
C GLY A 340 10.02 5.74 11.72
N ILE A 341 9.31 6.10 12.77
CA ILE A 341 9.63 7.26 13.63
C ILE A 341 10.92 7.03 14.41
N GLU A 342 11.13 5.83 14.97
CA GLU A 342 12.39 5.47 15.65
C GLU A 342 13.60 5.52 14.70
N ILE A 343 13.45 5.06 13.46
CA ILE A 343 14.51 5.13 12.45
C ILE A 343 14.76 6.60 12.02
N ALA A 344 13.71 7.38 11.82
CA ALA A 344 13.83 8.80 11.45
C ALA A 344 14.59 9.60 12.52
N ASP A 345 14.26 9.38 13.81
CA ASP A 345 14.97 10.00 14.91
C ASP A 345 16.45 9.53 15.00
N ALA A 346 16.72 8.24 14.77
CA ALA A 346 18.08 7.73 14.71
C ALA A 346 18.91 8.37 13.59
N LEU A 347 18.33 8.45 12.38
CA LEU A 347 18.97 9.08 11.23
C LEU A 347 19.23 10.57 11.46
N HIS A 348 18.26 11.29 12.02
CA HIS A 348 18.43 12.70 12.34
C HIS A 348 19.53 12.96 13.37
N LYS A 349 19.58 12.12 14.40
CA LYS A 349 20.59 12.20 15.45
C LYS A 349 22.01 11.94 14.92
N LEU A 350 22.17 10.93 14.05
CA LEU A 350 23.48 10.54 13.53
C LEU A 350 23.91 11.39 12.33
N TYR A 351 22.95 11.84 11.50
CA TYR A 351 23.20 12.50 10.21
C TYR A 351 22.35 13.76 10.02
N PRO A 352 22.39 14.74 10.94
CA PRO A 352 21.47 15.90 10.95
C PRO A 352 21.63 16.82 9.72
N GLN A 353 22.77 16.75 9.03
CA GLN A 353 23.02 17.56 7.83
C GLN A 353 22.53 16.89 6.55
N GLN A 354 22.46 15.57 6.53
CA GLN A 354 22.11 14.77 5.35
C GLN A 354 20.63 14.35 5.36
N PHE A 355 20.10 13.96 6.53
CA PHE A 355 18.73 13.50 6.65
C PHE A 355 17.77 14.67 6.93
N GLN A 356 16.84 14.90 6.03
CA GLN A 356 15.98 16.10 6.01
C GLN A 356 14.57 15.77 6.54
N ILE A 357 14.37 15.76 7.86
CA ILE A 357 13.08 15.47 8.50
C ILE A 357 11.97 16.36 7.96
N ALA A 358 12.19 17.65 7.75
CA ALA A 358 11.19 18.57 7.24
C ALA A 358 10.50 18.08 5.96
N LYS A 359 11.21 17.38 5.10
CA LYS A 359 10.65 16.83 3.86
C LYS A 359 9.70 15.66 4.08
N MET A 360 9.77 14.99 5.23
CA MET A 360 8.86 13.89 5.56
C MET A 360 7.40 14.34 5.68
N ILE A 361 7.16 15.65 5.79
CA ILE A 361 5.81 16.23 5.81
C ILE A 361 4.96 15.78 4.64
N THR A 362 5.57 15.53 3.47
CA THR A 362 4.87 15.12 2.25
C THR A 362 4.07 13.81 2.45
N LEU A 363 4.64 12.85 3.19
CA LEU A 363 4.02 11.55 3.43
C LEU A 363 3.40 11.45 4.84
N LEU A 364 4.06 11.99 5.86
CA LEU A 364 3.50 12.04 7.22
C LEU A 364 2.24 12.90 7.29
N GLY A 365 2.21 14.00 6.55
CA GLY A 365 1.05 14.88 6.49
C GLY A 365 0.67 15.58 7.80
N SER A 366 1.52 15.50 8.84
CA SER A 366 1.32 16.07 10.17
C SER A 366 2.46 17.00 10.53
N GLN A 367 2.17 18.29 10.58
CA GLN A 367 3.15 19.32 10.88
C GLN A 367 3.71 19.14 12.30
N SER A 368 2.84 18.87 13.26
CA SER A 368 3.25 18.68 14.66
C SER A 368 4.17 17.49 14.85
N THR A 369 3.96 16.39 14.09
CA THR A 369 4.84 15.22 14.13
C THR A 369 6.23 15.54 13.59
N VAL A 370 6.32 16.27 12.49
CA VAL A 370 7.59 16.69 11.88
C VAL A 370 8.35 17.62 12.82
N GLU A 371 7.70 18.67 13.35
CA GLU A 371 8.32 19.62 14.29
C GLU A 371 8.83 18.95 15.56
N ARG A 372 8.12 17.95 16.07
CA ARG A 372 8.55 17.18 17.25
C ARG A 372 9.75 16.31 16.96
N LEU A 373 9.80 15.70 15.77
CA LEU A 373 10.99 14.96 15.30
C LEU A 373 12.21 15.90 15.17
N GLU A 374 12.03 17.08 14.56
CA GLU A 374 13.10 18.08 14.39
C GLU A 374 13.66 18.58 15.74
N ARG A 375 12.80 18.72 16.75
CA ARG A 375 13.23 19.07 18.11
C ARG A 375 13.94 17.95 18.86
N GLY A 376 13.89 16.71 18.34
CA GLY A 376 14.41 15.52 19.02
C GLY A 376 13.53 15.05 20.18
N ASP A 377 12.21 15.29 20.12
CA ASP A 377 11.26 14.72 21.08
C ASP A 377 11.35 13.18 21.01
N HIS A 378 11.22 12.52 22.16
CA HIS A 378 11.30 11.07 22.20
C HIS A 378 10.21 10.40 21.34
N PRO A 379 10.51 9.41 20.45
CA PRO A 379 9.56 8.77 19.55
C PRO A 379 8.24 8.34 20.20
N LYS A 380 8.30 7.64 21.35
CA LYS A 380 7.09 7.26 22.09
C LYS A 380 6.21 8.44 22.53
N ALA A 381 6.82 9.57 22.86
CA ALA A 381 6.05 10.76 23.20
C ALA A 381 5.38 11.37 21.95
N ILE A 382 6.07 11.33 20.81
CA ILE A 382 5.50 11.76 19.51
C ILE A 382 4.26 10.89 19.19
N GLU A 383 4.39 9.57 19.28
CA GLU A 383 3.31 8.60 19.03
C GLU A 383 2.12 8.79 19.96
N ALA A 384 2.36 8.95 21.27
CA ALA A 384 1.31 9.25 22.24
C ALA A 384 0.52 10.54 21.91
N GLY A 385 1.14 11.48 21.18
CA GLY A 385 0.47 12.66 20.68
C GLY A 385 -0.61 12.40 19.63
N TRP A 386 -0.63 11.23 19.01
CA TRP A 386 -1.62 10.83 18.00
C TRP A 386 -2.90 10.25 18.60
N ASP A 387 -2.85 9.74 19.83
CA ASP A 387 -3.91 8.91 20.45
C ASP A 387 -5.30 9.56 20.40
N SER A 388 -5.40 10.85 20.70
CA SER A 388 -6.67 11.58 20.71
C SER A 388 -7.31 11.63 19.31
N GLU A 389 -6.52 11.94 18.29
CA GLU A 389 -7.00 12.01 16.91
C GLU A 389 -7.30 10.62 16.34
N LEU A 390 -6.49 9.62 16.66
CA LEU A 390 -6.73 8.24 16.29
C LEU A 390 -8.01 7.69 16.94
N ALA A 391 -8.32 8.09 18.19
CA ALA A 391 -9.57 7.72 18.85
C ALA A 391 -10.79 8.32 18.14
N LYS A 392 -10.71 9.60 17.71
CA LYS A 392 -11.76 10.25 16.90
C LYS A 392 -11.95 9.55 15.56
N PHE A 393 -10.86 9.23 14.85
CA PHE A 393 -10.92 8.50 13.59
C PHE A 393 -11.51 7.09 13.78
N ARG A 394 -11.11 6.39 14.84
CA ARG A 394 -11.68 5.07 15.18
C ARG A 394 -13.19 5.13 15.39
N ALA A 395 -13.68 6.15 16.08
CA ALA A 395 -15.13 6.37 16.27
C ALA A 395 -15.85 6.72 14.95
N MET A 396 -15.24 7.56 14.11
CA MET A 396 -15.79 7.94 12.80
C MET A 396 -15.87 6.73 11.86
N ARG A 397 -14.74 6.02 11.64
CA ARG A 397 -14.70 4.87 10.74
C ARG A 397 -15.67 3.77 11.17
N GLY A 398 -15.90 3.61 12.50
CA GLY A 398 -16.79 2.60 13.06
C GLY A 398 -18.21 2.62 12.48
N LYS A 399 -18.65 3.76 11.94
CA LYS A 399 -19.97 3.90 11.28
C LYS A 399 -20.02 3.25 9.89
N TYR A 400 -18.87 2.98 9.29
CA TYR A 400 -18.72 2.56 7.89
C TYR A 400 -18.11 1.17 7.74
N LEU A 401 -17.81 0.50 8.87
CA LEU A 401 -17.25 -0.84 8.84
C LEU A 401 -18.33 -1.86 8.43
N THR A 402 -18.06 -2.59 7.37
CA THR A 402 -18.96 -3.63 6.82
C THR A 402 -18.56 -5.03 7.32
N TYR A 403 -17.26 -5.28 7.46
CA TYR A 403 -16.73 -6.61 7.80
C TYR A 403 -16.38 -6.70 9.30
N HIS A 404 -16.42 -7.92 9.86
CA HIS A 404 -16.17 -8.20 11.29
C HIS A 404 -14.97 -9.12 11.50
#